data_1d72500cd827c3515fb0d8437660f90e
#
_entry.id   1d72500cd827c3515fb0d8437660f90e
#
_cell.length_a   1.000
_cell.length_b   1.000
_cell.length_c   1.000
_cell.angle_alpha   90.00
_cell.angle_beta   90.00
_cell.angle_gamma   90.00
#
_symmetry.space_group_name_H-M   'P 1'
#
loop_
_entity.id
_entity.type
_entity.pdbx_description
1 polymer ?
#
loop_
_entity_poly.entity_id
_entity_poly.type
_entity_poly.pdbx_seq_one_letter_code
_entity_poly.pdbx_strand_id
1 'polypeptide(L)'
;MRAGYTLNTRVSRMQERSMNKKTRNFRGRILDTTQVPLLVYAVTFLCACGTVSEQATSSKAPLTASNKNSAAAVSKNTATTPEATVTIDATTQPVIIRPPALWDGSAVTWEELRPLLAERAGASILEELFLERQLDRMLVARKKILSQELLDTEERELVASLSEDPTRATVLLNELRAAQGLGEKRWKSLLKRNAAMRLLVQEDVKVTPEAIESVIDAEHGARRQCRVMALPDLDRCAKARMRLDAGEPFGEVAADMSTDRSAARGGLVLPVSRLDPSWPSSFRQTLWSLQKGKVSSPVLIDNAYVFIRFEDEIAGDAEKAQQARSGADRAVRRGQERILMENLAKQLRQAQRNVTIFDDSLLDGWTRVKNAAR
;
A
#
# COMPACT_ATOMS: atom_id res chain seq x y z
N MET A 1 -27.81 54.60 44.14
CA MET A 1 -26.71 54.20 43.22
C MET A 1 -26.22 52.83 43.58
N ARG A 2 -26.82 51.81 43.07
CA ARG A 2 -26.33 50.39 43.03
C ARG A 2 -27.21 49.60 42.06
N ALA A 3 -26.89 49.61 40.78
CA ALA A 3 -27.40 48.66 39.82
C ALA A 3 -26.47 48.74 38.60
N GLY A 4 -25.60 47.77 38.41
CA GLY A 4 -24.74 47.78 37.23
C GLY A 4 -23.60 46.80 37.18
N TYR A 5 -23.59 45.69 37.94
CA TYR A 5 -22.45 44.73 37.88
C TYR A 5 -22.84 43.25 37.82
N THR A 6 -24.03 42.90 37.35
CA THR A 6 -24.44 41.48 37.34
C THR A 6 -24.72 40.88 35.98
N LEU A 7 -24.52 41.60 34.85
CA LEU A 7 -24.79 41.08 33.51
C LEU A 7 -23.54 40.53 32.77
N ASN A 8 -22.33 40.90 33.19
CA ASN A 8 -21.12 40.55 32.44
C ASN A 8 -20.51 39.17 32.83
N THR A 9 -20.88 38.61 33.97
CA THR A 9 -20.39 37.30 34.43
C THR A 9 -21.18 36.12 33.89
N ARG A 10 -22.38 36.32 33.35
CA ARG A 10 -23.17 35.22 32.73
C ARG A 10 -22.79 34.94 31.29
N VAL A 11 -22.37 35.95 30.54
CA VAL A 11 -21.95 35.81 29.14
C VAL A 11 -20.59 35.11 29.04
N SER A 12 -19.63 35.45 29.92
CA SER A 12 -18.33 34.78 29.99
C SER A 12 -18.45 33.29 30.32
N ARG A 13 -19.31 32.89 31.25
CA ARG A 13 -19.51 31.48 31.61
C ARG A 13 -20.25 30.67 30.54
N MET A 14 -21.06 31.28 29.69
CA MET A 14 -21.67 30.60 28.54
C MET A 14 -20.67 30.40 27.37
N GLN A 15 -19.78 31.37 27.15
CA GLN A 15 -18.72 31.21 26.14
C GLN A 15 -17.67 30.17 26.56
N GLU A 16 -17.26 30.12 27.81
CA GLU A 16 -16.35 29.07 28.30
C GLU A 16 -16.99 27.69 28.29
N ARG A 17 -18.30 27.56 28.56
CA ARG A 17 -19.00 26.27 28.44
C ARG A 17 -19.18 25.82 26.98
N SER A 18 -19.31 26.74 26.03
CA SER A 18 -19.38 26.44 24.60
C SER A 18 -18.01 26.03 24.00
N MET A 19 -16.94 26.70 24.41
CA MET A 19 -15.57 26.31 24.00
C MET A 19 -15.12 24.97 24.60
N ASN A 20 -15.48 24.71 25.87
CA ASN A 20 -15.13 23.45 26.54
C ASN A 20 -15.95 22.26 26.04
N LYS A 21 -17.16 22.47 25.45
CA LYS A 21 -17.88 21.42 24.72
C LYS A 21 -17.31 21.16 23.33
N LYS A 22 -16.80 22.17 22.62
CA LYS A 22 -16.12 21.96 21.31
C LYS A 22 -14.78 21.27 21.46
N THR A 23 -14.00 21.56 22.48
CA THR A 23 -12.72 20.90 22.76
C THR A 23 -12.89 19.49 23.33
N ARG A 24 -13.98 19.18 24.03
CA ARG A 24 -14.27 17.82 24.51
C ARG A 24 -14.74 16.88 23.41
N ASN A 25 -15.44 17.37 22.38
CA ASN A 25 -15.81 16.56 21.21
C ASN A 25 -14.67 16.37 20.19
N PHE A 26 -13.57 17.12 20.32
CA PHE A 26 -12.39 16.93 19.46
C PHE A 26 -11.36 15.96 20.06
N ARG A 27 -11.42 15.69 21.38
CA ARG A 27 -10.58 14.69 22.05
C ARG A 27 -11.09 13.25 21.98
N GLY A 28 -12.30 13.02 21.44
CA GLY A 28 -12.93 11.71 21.34
C GLY A 28 -12.79 11.02 19.97
N ARG A 29 -11.98 11.55 19.05
CA ARG A 29 -11.74 10.96 17.71
C ARG A 29 -10.27 11.04 17.29
N ILE A 30 -9.36 10.88 18.21
CA ILE A 30 -8.04 10.37 17.87
C ILE A 30 -8.17 8.86 18.02
N LEU A 31 -8.68 8.23 16.97
CA LEU A 31 -8.50 6.81 16.74
C LEU A 31 -7.00 6.55 16.80
N ASP A 32 -6.64 5.63 17.64
CA ASP A 32 -5.31 5.06 17.79
C ASP A 32 -4.80 4.63 16.40
N THR A 33 -4.13 5.55 15.70
CA THR A 33 -3.59 5.37 14.34
C THR A 33 -2.27 4.61 14.36
N THR A 34 -1.90 3.99 15.48
CA THR A 34 -0.63 3.28 15.61
C THR A 34 -0.68 1.81 15.17
N GLN A 35 -1.86 1.24 14.87
CA GLN A 35 -1.96 -0.17 14.42
C GLN A 35 -2.47 -0.37 12.98
N VAL A 36 -2.93 0.67 12.29
CA VAL A 36 -3.54 0.53 10.95
C VAL A 36 -2.55 0.57 9.76
N PRO A 37 -1.33 1.14 9.83
CA PRO A 37 -0.54 1.30 8.60
C PRO A 37 0.10 0.02 8.06
N LEU A 38 0.28 -1.04 8.85
CA LEU A 38 0.95 -2.28 8.38
C LEU A 38 0.03 -3.22 7.60
N LEU A 39 -1.26 -3.18 7.87
CA LEU A 39 -2.26 -4.10 7.29
C LEU A 39 -2.76 -3.67 5.92
N VAL A 40 -2.93 -2.38 5.71
CA VAL A 40 -3.34 -1.82 4.41
C VAL A 40 -2.22 -2.05 3.37
N TYR A 41 -0.95 -2.00 3.77
CA TYR A 41 0.18 -2.27 2.89
C TYR A 41 0.27 -3.74 2.43
N ALA A 42 -0.12 -4.71 3.26
CA ALA A 42 -0.02 -6.13 2.90
C ALA A 42 -0.99 -6.54 1.78
N VAL A 43 -2.17 -5.92 1.72
CA VAL A 43 -3.18 -6.22 0.69
C VAL A 43 -3.10 -5.25 -0.48
N THR A 44 -2.74 -3.98 -0.25
CA THR A 44 -2.58 -2.98 -1.32
C THR A 44 -1.36 -3.23 -2.19
N PHE A 45 -0.28 -3.84 -1.67
CA PHE A 45 0.91 -4.12 -2.48
C PHE A 45 0.72 -5.28 -3.45
N LEU A 46 -0.13 -6.25 -3.14
CA LEU A 46 -0.49 -7.32 -4.08
C LEU A 46 -1.54 -6.90 -5.11
N CYS A 47 -2.30 -5.82 -4.84
CA CYS A 47 -3.26 -5.19 -5.74
C CYS A 47 -2.80 -3.84 -6.31
N ALA A 48 -1.58 -3.36 -6.00
CA ALA A 48 -1.09 -2.06 -6.43
C ALA A 48 -0.75 -2.03 -7.93
N CYS A 49 -1.76 -2.17 -8.75
CA CYS A 49 -1.85 -1.62 -10.08
C CYS A 49 -2.98 -0.59 -10.08
N GLY A 50 -2.59 0.70 -9.99
CA GLY A 50 -3.46 1.80 -10.34
C GLY A 50 -4.24 2.50 -9.22
N THR A 51 -3.57 3.19 -8.32
CA THR A 51 -4.16 4.39 -7.71
C THR A 51 -3.69 5.60 -8.51
N VAL A 52 -4.45 5.96 -9.53
CA VAL A 52 -4.40 7.30 -10.10
C VAL A 52 -5.06 8.22 -9.06
N SER A 53 -4.28 9.08 -8.44
CA SER A 53 -4.80 10.17 -7.62
C SER A 53 -5.57 11.12 -8.52
N GLU A 54 -6.85 11.23 -8.30
CA GLU A 54 -7.76 12.18 -8.95
C GLU A 54 -7.46 13.58 -8.42
N GLN A 55 -6.58 14.31 -9.10
CA GLN A 55 -6.54 15.77 -8.98
C GLN A 55 -7.49 16.35 -10.00
N ALA A 56 -8.65 16.79 -9.51
CA ALA A 56 -9.60 17.59 -10.27
C ALA A 56 -8.99 18.95 -10.61
N THR A 57 -8.62 19.16 -11.87
CA THR A 57 -8.45 20.50 -12.44
C THR A 57 -9.57 20.75 -13.42
N SER A 58 -10.46 21.63 -13.00
CA SER A 58 -11.49 22.28 -13.83
C SER A 58 -10.83 23.09 -14.94
N SER A 59 -11.15 22.78 -16.19
CA SER A 59 -10.95 23.72 -17.30
C SER A 59 -12.13 23.62 -18.29
N LYS A 60 -12.77 24.76 -18.47
CA LYS A 60 -13.92 25.05 -19.33
C LYS A 60 -13.53 25.13 -20.81
N ALA A 61 -14.31 24.46 -21.65
CA ALA A 61 -14.94 24.88 -22.93
C ALA A 61 -14.06 25.25 -24.14
N PRO A 62 -14.60 25.43 -25.36
CA PRO A 62 -15.95 25.27 -25.86
C PRO A 62 -16.12 24.41 -27.15
N LEU A 63 -17.35 24.10 -27.42
CA LEU A 63 -17.89 23.50 -28.64
C LEU A 63 -17.60 24.31 -29.92
N THR A 64 -17.23 23.62 -31.00
CA THR A 64 -17.61 24.05 -32.37
C THR A 64 -17.91 22.82 -33.21
N ALA A 65 -19.11 22.84 -33.74
CA ALA A 65 -19.62 21.90 -34.70
C ALA A 65 -19.07 22.20 -36.10
N SER A 66 -18.79 21.16 -36.87
CA SER A 66 -18.94 21.26 -38.33
C SER A 66 -19.24 19.90 -38.94
N ASN A 67 -20.37 19.92 -39.58
CA ASN A 67 -20.99 18.91 -40.42
C ASN A 67 -20.36 18.93 -41.83
N LYS A 68 -20.23 17.76 -42.49
CA LYS A 68 -20.61 17.63 -43.91
C LYS A 68 -20.38 16.20 -44.43
N ASN A 69 -21.51 15.65 -44.83
CA ASN A 69 -21.77 14.65 -45.86
C ASN A 69 -20.69 14.29 -46.86
N SER A 70 -20.56 12.97 -47.16
CA SER A 70 -20.64 12.57 -48.57
C SER A 70 -21.07 11.09 -48.67
N ALA A 71 -22.02 10.86 -49.55
CA ALA A 71 -22.64 9.59 -49.91
C ALA A 71 -21.95 8.98 -51.15
N ALA A 72 -22.32 7.71 -51.43
CA ALA A 72 -22.14 6.89 -52.64
C ALA A 72 -20.87 6.02 -52.68
N ALA A 73 -20.92 4.71 -52.94
CA ALA A 73 -21.59 4.06 -54.05
C ALA A 73 -21.72 2.55 -53.80
N VAL A 74 -22.81 2.02 -54.30
CA VAL A 74 -23.15 0.60 -54.44
C VAL A 74 -22.24 -0.07 -55.47
N SER A 75 -21.69 -1.24 -55.13
CA SER A 75 -21.28 -2.22 -56.19
C SER A 75 -21.74 -3.63 -55.78
N LYS A 76 -22.63 -4.16 -56.60
CA LYS A 76 -23.06 -5.54 -56.59
C LYS A 76 -21.96 -6.41 -57.22
N ASN A 77 -21.53 -7.47 -56.57
CA ASN A 77 -20.99 -8.64 -57.26
C ASN A 77 -21.56 -9.89 -56.64
N THR A 78 -22.33 -10.53 -57.48
CA THR A 78 -22.88 -11.88 -57.38
C THR A 78 -21.77 -12.90 -57.69
N ALA A 79 -21.53 -13.84 -56.79
CA ALA A 79 -20.84 -15.08 -57.13
C ALA A 79 -21.36 -16.23 -56.25
N THR A 80 -21.84 -17.14 -56.90
CA THR A 80 -22.44 -18.45 -56.70
C THR A 80 -21.81 -19.32 -55.61
N THR A 81 -22.68 -19.93 -54.83
CA THR A 81 -22.57 -20.96 -53.80
C THR A 81 -21.89 -22.26 -54.28
N PRO A 82 -21.32 -23.02 -53.33
CA PRO A 82 -21.78 -24.39 -53.14
C PRO A 82 -22.35 -24.62 -51.75
N GLU A 83 -23.54 -25.11 -51.75
CA GLU A 83 -24.38 -25.57 -50.67
C GLU A 83 -23.75 -26.79 -49.99
N ALA A 84 -23.17 -26.60 -48.80
CA ALA A 84 -22.83 -27.69 -47.90
C ALA A 84 -24.02 -27.84 -46.95
N THR A 85 -24.82 -28.86 -47.19
CA THR A 85 -25.93 -29.28 -46.31
C THR A 85 -25.33 -29.76 -44.96
N VAL A 86 -25.32 -28.89 -43.97
CA VAL A 86 -25.08 -29.27 -42.60
C VAL A 86 -26.37 -29.76 -42.01
N THR A 87 -26.51 -31.05 -41.81
CA THR A 87 -27.58 -31.65 -41.02
C THR A 87 -27.42 -31.23 -39.59
N ILE A 88 -28.21 -30.26 -39.16
CA ILE A 88 -28.31 -29.81 -37.79
C ILE A 88 -29.16 -30.83 -37.03
N ASP A 89 -28.51 -31.60 -36.14
CA ASP A 89 -29.18 -32.50 -35.22
C ASP A 89 -30.06 -31.71 -34.23
N ALA A 90 -31.37 -31.95 -34.29
CA ALA A 90 -32.43 -31.09 -33.68
C ALA A 90 -32.63 -31.37 -32.16
N THR A 91 -31.53 -31.63 -31.40
CA THR A 91 -31.66 -31.90 -29.95
C THR A 91 -30.93 -30.85 -29.09
N THR A 92 -30.53 -29.73 -29.67
CA THR A 92 -29.93 -28.65 -28.86
C THR A 92 -31.05 -27.71 -28.38
N GLN A 93 -31.39 -27.83 -27.09
CA GLN A 93 -32.30 -26.84 -26.46
C GLN A 93 -31.70 -25.43 -26.67
N PRO A 94 -32.52 -24.41 -27.02
CA PRO A 94 -32.03 -23.06 -27.21
C PRO A 94 -31.40 -22.57 -25.92
N VAL A 95 -30.10 -22.31 -25.96
CA VAL A 95 -29.41 -21.65 -24.86
C VAL A 95 -29.97 -20.24 -24.76
N ILE A 96 -30.88 -20.01 -23.81
CA ILE A 96 -31.41 -18.68 -23.53
C ILE A 96 -30.23 -17.85 -22.95
N ILE A 97 -29.56 -17.11 -23.81
CA ILE A 97 -28.51 -16.16 -23.39
C ILE A 97 -29.22 -14.98 -22.75
N ARG A 98 -29.28 -14.99 -21.43
CA ARG A 98 -29.83 -13.85 -20.68
C ARG A 98 -28.87 -12.68 -20.80
N PRO A 99 -29.36 -11.45 -21.04
CA PRO A 99 -28.53 -10.25 -21.02
C PRO A 99 -27.97 -10.03 -19.61
N PRO A 100 -26.79 -9.40 -19.47
CA PRO A 100 -26.19 -9.11 -18.16
C PRO A 100 -27.08 -8.24 -17.26
N ALA A 101 -27.89 -7.37 -17.83
CA ALA A 101 -28.85 -6.54 -17.11
C ALA A 101 -30.03 -6.17 -17.95
N LEU A 102 -31.12 -5.78 -17.28
CA LEU A 102 -32.28 -5.09 -17.89
C LEU A 102 -32.43 -3.73 -17.23
N TRP A 103 -32.65 -2.68 -18.02
CA TRP A 103 -33.01 -1.36 -17.55
C TRP A 103 -34.34 -0.97 -18.14
N ASP A 104 -35.37 -0.77 -17.31
CA ASP A 104 -36.75 -0.49 -17.73
C ASP A 104 -37.28 -1.47 -18.80
N GLY A 105 -36.92 -2.75 -18.66
CA GLY A 105 -37.30 -3.81 -19.60
C GLY A 105 -36.42 -3.90 -20.85
N SER A 106 -35.56 -2.92 -21.10
CA SER A 106 -34.57 -2.94 -22.20
C SER A 106 -33.33 -3.69 -21.83
N ALA A 107 -32.85 -4.58 -22.69
CA ALA A 107 -31.63 -5.37 -22.43
C ALA A 107 -30.37 -4.52 -22.59
N VAL A 108 -29.51 -4.52 -21.56
CA VAL A 108 -28.14 -4.07 -21.69
C VAL A 108 -27.31 -5.28 -22.12
N THR A 109 -26.55 -5.16 -23.20
CA THR A 109 -25.83 -6.29 -23.81
C THR A 109 -24.39 -6.38 -23.34
N TRP A 110 -23.77 -7.56 -23.53
CA TRP A 110 -22.33 -7.70 -23.29
C TRP A 110 -21.49 -6.92 -24.32
N GLU A 111 -22.02 -6.64 -25.50
CA GLU A 111 -21.35 -5.83 -26.52
C GLU A 111 -21.20 -4.38 -26.09
N GLU A 112 -22.21 -3.85 -25.41
CA GLU A 112 -22.18 -2.50 -24.84
C GLU A 112 -21.26 -2.42 -23.60
N LEU A 113 -21.30 -3.43 -22.71
CA LEU A 113 -20.57 -3.39 -21.45
C LEU A 113 -19.09 -3.74 -21.57
N ARG A 114 -18.73 -4.65 -22.48
CA ARG A 114 -17.38 -5.20 -22.58
C ARG A 114 -16.31 -4.13 -22.80
N PRO A 115 -16.41 -3.20 -23.76
CA PRO A 115 -15.40 -2.17 -23.97
C PRO A 115 -15.25 -1.28 -22.74
N LEU A 116 -16.33 -0.86 -22.09
CA LEU A 116 -16.29 -0.01 -20.91
C LEU A 116 -15.63 -0.71 -19.71
N LEU A 117 -15.93 -1.98 -19.51
CA LEU A 117 -15.27 -2.79 -18.48
C LEU A 117 -13.79 -3.03 -18.80
N ALA A 118 -13.45 -3.22 -20.08
CA ALA A 118 -12.08 -3.38 -20.53
C ALA A 118 -11.25 -2.11 -20.28
N GLU A 119 -11.78 -0.95 -20.64
CA GLU A 119 -11.13 0.34 -20.36
C GLU A 119 -10.97 0.60 -18.86
N ARG A 120 -11.98 0.28 -18.06
CA ARG A 120 -11.98 0.55 -16.60
C ARG A 120 -11.02 -0.34 -15.83
N ALA A 121 -10.98 -1.63 -16.11
CA ALA A 121 -10.29 -2.62 -15.29
C ALA A 121 -9.49 -3.67 -16.09
N GLY A 122 -9.60 -3.69 -17.40
CA GLY A 122 -9.04 -4.77 -18.23
C GLY A 122 -7.54 -4.96 -18.07
N ALA A 123 -6.78 -3.88 -18.07
CA ALA A 123 -5.32 -3.95 -17.92
C ALA A 123 -4.88 -4.57 -16.59
N SER A 124 -5.48 -4.17 -15.48
CA SER A 124 -5.16 -4.73 -14.15
C SER A 124 -5.56 -6.20 -14.04
N ILE A 125 -6.71 -6.56 -14.60
CA ILE A 125 -7.16 -7.96 -14.61
C ILE A 125 -6.25 -8.83 -15.50
N LEU A 126 -5.78 -8.30 -16.63
CA LEU A 126 -4.79 -9.01 -17.46
C LEU A 126 -3.48 -9.25 -16.70
N GLU A 127 -2.97 -8.26 -15.96
CA GLU A 127 -1.77 -8.44 -15.14
C GLU A 127 -1.97 -9.53 -14.08
N GLU A 128 -3.13 -9.53 -13.40
CA GLU A 128 -3.48 -10.58 -12.44
C GLU A 128 -3.49 -11.97 -13.08
N LEU A 129 -4.13 -12.12 -14.24
CA LEU A 129 -4.20 -13.37 -14.98
C LEU A 129 -2.82 -13.83 -15.49
N PHE A 130 -1.99 -12.92 -15.97
CA PHE A 130 -0.64 -13.27 -16.41
C PHE A 130 0.23 -13.73 -15.25
N LEU A 131 0.16 -13.05 -14.12
CA LEU A 131 0.86 -13.46 -12.91
C LEU A 131 0.41 -14.86 -12.47
N GLU A 132 -0.90 -15.13 -12.45
CA GLU A 132 -1.45 -16.44 -12.09
C GLU A 132 -0.93 -17.52 -13.02
N ARG A 133 -0.97 -17.31 -14.35
CA ARG A 133 -0.47 -18.28 -15.32
C ARG A 133 1.04 -18.55 -15.19
N GLN A 134 1.82 -17.53 -14.84
CA GLN A 134 3.26 -17.72 -14.61
C GLN A 134 3.51 -18.52 -13.33
N LEU A 135 2.76 -18.24 -12.25
CA LEU A 135 2.85 -19.01 -11.02
C LEU A 135 2.46 -20.47 -11.24
N ASP A 136 1.38 -20.73 -11.98
CA ASP A 136 0.97 -22.11 -12.34
C ASP A 136 2.09 -22.85 -13.11
N ARG A 137 2.74 -22.18 -14.07
CA ARG A 137 3.90 -22.77 -14.81
C ARG A 137 5.07 -23.07 -13.88
N MET A 138 5.36 -22.18 -12.91
CA MET A 138 6.44 -22.40 -11.95
C MET A 138 6.13 -23.56 -10.99
N LEU A 139 4.88 -23.67 -10.53
CA LEU A 139 4.46 -24.79 -9.69
C LEU A 139 4.66 -26.13 -10.43
N VAL A 140 4.22 -26.21 -11.68
CA VAL A 140 4.43 -27.40 -12.52
C VAL A 140 5.93 -27.70 -12.70
N ALA A 141 6.72 -26.69 -13.03
CA ALA A 141 8.17 -26.86 -13.24
C ALA A 141 8.90 -27.34 -11.97
N ARG A 142 8.44 -26.89 -10.77
CA ARG A 142 8.99 -27.31 -9.48
C ARG A 142 8.29 -28.52 -8.87
N LYS A 143 7.36 -29.16 -9.61
CA LYS A 143 6.56 -30.32 -9.15
C LYS A 143 5.85 -30.06 -7.83
N LYS A 144 5.38 -28.82 -7.59
CA LYS A 144 4.64 -28.42 -6.41
C LYS A 144 3.14 -28.42 -6.71
N ILE A 145 2.35 -28.95 -5.76
CA ILE A 145 0.89 -29.03 -5.88
C ILE A 145 0.26 -28.05 -4.90
N LEU A 146 -0.60 -27.20 -5.42
CA LEU A 146 -1.40 -26.27 -4.61
C LEU A 146 -2.68 -27.01 -4.17
N SER A 147 -2.73 -27.46 -2.91
CA SER A 147 -3.88 -28.15 -2.34
C SER A 147 -4.94 -27.15 -1.87
N GLN A 148 -6.19 -27.62 -1.70
CA GLN A 148 -7.27 -26.83 -1.11
C GLN A 148 -6.93 -26.41 0.34
N GLU A 149 -6.28 -27.28 1.10
CA GLU A 149 -5.85 -26.98 2.47
C GLU A 149 -4.90 -25.77 2.55
N LEU A 150 -3.98 -25.61 1.57
CA LEU A 150 -3.11 -24.44 1.49
C LEU A 150 -3.91 -23.16 1.22
N LEU A 151 -4.95 -23.22 0.37
CA LEU A 151 -5.83 -22.09 0.10
C LEU A 151 -6.63 -21.69 1.34
N ASP A 152 -7.19 -22.67 2.03
CA ASP A 152 -7.95 -22.45 3.27
C ASP A 152 -7.05 -21.90 4.38
N THR A 153 -5.80 -22.32 4.42
CA THR A 153 -4.80 -21.79 5.37
C THR A 153 -4.45 -20.35 5.05
N GLU A 154 -4.22 -20.02 3.77
CA GLU A 154 -3.95 -18.65 3.33
C GLU A 154 -5.11 -17.72 3.68
N GLU A 155 -6.35 -18.15 3.46
CA GLU A 155 -7.53 -17.36 3.83
C GLU A 155 -7.62 -17.14 5.34
N ARG A 156 -7.44 -18.19 6.15
CA ARG A 156 -7.45 -18.07 7.62
C ARG A 156 -6.35 -17.13 8.13
N GLU A 157 -5.13 -17.24 7.61
CA GLU A 157 -4.02 -16.37 8.01
C GLU A 157 -4.27 -14.92 7.62
N LEU A 158 -4.83 -14.68 6.42
CA LEU A 158 -5.19 -13.35 5.98
C LEU A 158 -6.26 -12.74 6.87
N VAL A 159 -7.33 -13.48 7.16
CA VAL A 159 -8.41 -13.02 8.07
C VAL A 159 -7.86 -12.74 9.46
N ALA A 160 -7.07 -13.66 10.03
CA ALA A 160 -6.45 -13.50 11.34
C ALA A 160 -5.50 -12.28 11.42
N SER A 161 -4.90 -11.89 10.30
CA SER A 161 -4.06 -10.70 10.24
C SER A 161 -4.84 -9.38 10.30
N LEU A 162 -6.15 -9.39 10.04
CA LEU A 162 -6.99 -8.17 10.05
C LEU A 162 -7.38 -7.75 11.47
N SER A 163 -7.65 -8.70 12.36
CA SER A 163 -7.98 -8.44 13.76
C SER A 163 -7.87 -9.72 14.59
N GLU A 164 -7.53 -9.57 15.87
CA GLU A 164 -7.61 -10.66 16.86
C GLU A 164 -9.07 -11.05 17.17
N ASP A 165 -10.01 -10.11 17.04
CA ASP A 165 -11.45 -10.36 17.17
C ASP A 165 -12.00 -10.89 15.82
N PRO A 166 -12.51 -12.14 15.77
CA PRO A 166 -13.04 -12.75 14.55
C PRO A 166 -14.22 -11.98 13.93
N THR A 167 -15.07 -11.37 14.75
CA THR A 167 -16.21 -10.59 14.26
C THR A 167 -15.72 -9.34 13.54
N ARG A 168 -14.79 -8.62 14.16
CA ARG A 168 -14.15 -7.44 13.56
C ARG A 168 -13.35 -7.80 12.32
N ALA A 169 -12.62 -8.91 12.33
CA ALA A 169 -11.88 -9.39 11.17
C ALA A 169 -12.79 -9.63 9.97
N THR A 170 -13.98 -10.21 10.18
CA THR A 170 -14.97 -10.43 9.12
C THR A 170 -15.50 -9.11 8.54
N VAL A 171 -15.79 -8.13 9.38
CA VAL A 171 -16.24 -6.80 8.93
C VAL A 171 -15.14 -6.13 8.09
N LEU A 172 -13.90 -6.11 8.59
CA LEU A 172 -12.75 -5.53 7.88
C LEU A 172 -12.48 -6.24 6.55
N LEU A 173 -12.63 -7.57 6.50
CA LEU A 173 -12.52 -8.32 5.26
C LEU A 173 -13.55 -7.88 4.22
N ASN A 174 -14.82 -7.73 4.64
CA ASN A 174 -15.89 -7.31 3.73
C ASN A 174 -15.67 -5.89 3.22
N GLU A 175 -15.25 -4.97 4.08
CA GLU A 175 -14.89 -3.60 3.69
C GLU A 175 -13.72 -3.58 2.71
N LEU A 176 -12.68 -4.38 2.97
CA LEU A 176 -11.52 -4.52 2.09
C LEU A 176 -11.94 -5.06 0.72
N ARG A 177 -12.73 -6.15 0.70
CA ARG A 177 -13.21 -6.75 -0.55
C ARG A 177 -14.06 -5.77 -1.36
N ALA A 178 -14.93 -5.01 -0.70
CA ALA A 178 -15.74 -3.98 -1.34
C ALA A 178 -14.87 -2.85 -1.91
N ALA A 179 -13.94 -2.31 -1.12
CA ALA A 179 -13.04 -1.23 -1.54
C ALA A 179 -12.15 -1.61 -2.72
N GLN A 180 -11.73 -2.88 -2.80
CA GLN A 180 -10.84 -3.40 -3.86
C GLN A 180 -11.61 -4.03 -5.04
N GLY A 181 -12.94 -4.05 -5.00
CA GLY A 181 -13.77 -4.73 -6.01
C GLY A 181 -13.48 -6.23 -6.09
N LEU A 182 -13.16 -6.87 -4.95
CA LEU A 182 -12.86 -8.30 -4.87
C LEU A 182 -14.14 -9.11 -4.67
N GLY A 183 -14.88 -9.32 -5.76
CA GLY A 183 -15.94 -10.32 -5.81
C GLY A 183 -15.38 -11.74 -5.63
N GLU A 184 -16.25 -12.73 -5.51
CA GLU A 184 -15.90 -14.11 -5.18
C GLU A 184 -14.79 -14.70 -6.08
N LYS A 185 -14.87 -14.50 -7.40
CA LYS A 185 -13.87 -15.01 -8.33
C LYS A 185 -12.49 -14.38 -8.15
N ARG A 186 -12.45 -13.04 -8.03
CA ARG A 186 -11.16 -12.33 -7.82
C ARG A 186 -10.57 -12.63 -6.45
N TRP A 187 -11.41 -12.82 -5.43
CA TRP A 187 -10.98 -13.23 -4.09
C TRP A 187 -10.28 -14.58 -4.13
N LYS A 188 -10.92 -15.61 -4.71
CA LYS A 188 -10.30 -16.94 -4.89
C LYS A 188 -9.01 -16.90 -5.69
N SER A 189 -8.97 -16.09 -6.73
CA SER A 189 -7.76 -15.88 -7.55
C SER A 189 -6.64 -15.21 -6.75
N LEU A 190 -6.96 -14.25 -5.88
CA LEU A 190 -6.00 -13.62 -4.97
C LEU A 190 -5.40 -14.63 -3.99
N LEU A 191 -6.25 -15.42 -3.32
CA LEU A 191 -5.80 -16.47 -2.41
C LEU A 191 -4.92 -17.50 -3.12
N LYS A 192 -5.32 -17.93 -4.32
CA LYS A 192 -4.54 -18.85 -5.14
C LYS A 192 -3.14 -18.28 -5.46
N ARG A 193 -3.06 -17.02 -5.88
CA ARG A 193 -1.76 -16.36 -6.18
C ARG A 193 -0.89 -16.26 -4.94
N ASN A 194 -1.45 -15.87 -3.79
CA ASN A 194 -0.71 -15.75 -2.54
C ASN A 194 -0.19 -17.11 -2.07
N ALA A 195 -1.03 -18.12 -2.01
CA ALA A 195 -0.64 -19.48 -1.60
C ALA A 195 0.41 -20.08 -2.57
N ALA A 196 0.27 -19.84 -3.88
CA ALA A 196 1.25 -20.28 -4.86
C ALA A 196 2.62 -19.60 -4.65
N MET A 197 2.64 -18.27 -4.45
CA MET A 197 3.88 -17.54 -4.18
C MET A 197 4.54 -18.02 -2.88
N ARG A 198 3.76 -18.17 -1.79
CA ARG A 198 4.26 -18.67 -0.51
C ARG A 198 4.88 -20.07 -0.67
N LEU A 199 4.18 -20.99 -1.34
CA LEU A 199 4.67 -22.34 -1.61
C LEU A 199 5.96 -22.35 -2.45
N LEU A 200 6.12 -21.39 -3.37
CA LEU A 200 7.32 -21.28 -4.21
C LEU A 200 8.53 -20.72 -3.46
N VAL A 201 8.31 -19.83 -2.47
CA VAL A 201 9.42 -19.17 -1.75
C VAL A 201 9.75 -19.82 -0.39
N GLN A 202 8.94 -20.75 0.10
CA GLN A 202 9.08 -21.32 1.45
C GLN A 202 10.45 -21.93 1.75
N GLU A 203 11.15 -22.48 0.72
CA GLU A 203 12.47 -23.09 0.86
C GLU A 203 13.59 -22.04 0.95
N ASP A 204 13.33 -20.83 0.48
CA ASP A 204 14.27 -19.72 0.49
C ASP A 204 14.21 -18.91 1.81
N VAL A 205 13.24 -19.21 2.69
CA VAL A 205 13.07 -18.55 3.98
C VAL A 205 14.12 -19.03 4.98
N LYS A 206 14.89 -18.09 5.54
CA LYS A 206 15.96 -18.35 6.50
C LYS A 206 15.68 -17.66 7.81
N VAL A 207 15.14 -18.37 8.78
CA VAL A 207 14.96 -17.86 10.14
C VAL A 207 16.28 -18.01 10.89
N THR A 208 16.98 -16.90 11.08
CA THR A 208 18.24 -16.89 11.84
C THR A 208 18.02 -16.33 13.25
N PRO A 209 18.86 -16.72 14.24
CA PRO A 209 18.79 -16.15 15.59
C PRO A 209 18.86 -14.62 15.60
N GLU A 210 19.71 -14.04 14.75
CA GLU A 210 19.89 -12.60 14.64
C GLU A 210 18.61 -11.91 14.12
N ALA A 211 17.90 -12.53 13.19
CA ALA A 211 16.62 -12.00 12.69
C ALA A 211 15.56 -12.06 13.79
N ILE A 212 15.53 -13.11 14.60
CA ILE A 212 14.63 -13.24 15.75
C ILE A 212 14.92 -12.13 16.77
N GLU A 213 16.19 -11.95 17.16
CA GLU A 213 16.58 -10.89 18.08
C GLU A 213 16.24 -9.49 17.55
N SER A 214 16.40 -9.26 16.23
CA SER A 214 16.02 -8.00 15.61
C SER A 214 14.52 -7.69 15.75
N VAL A 215 13.66 -8.68 15.59
CA VAL A 215 12.21 -8.50 15.76
C VAL A 215 11.87 -8.22 17.22
N ILE A 216 12.45 -8.98 18.16
CA ILE A 216 12.23 -8.78 19.59
C ILE A 216 12.72 -7.40 20.03
N ASP A 217 13.93 -6.99 19.59
CA ASP A 217 14.48 -5.67 19.90
C ASP A 217 13.63 -4.54 19.31
N ALA A 218 13.11 -4.69 18.10
CA ALA A 218 12.27 -3.69 17.47
C ALA A 218 10.95 -3.47 18.22
N GLU A 219 10.36 -4.51 18.80
CA GLU A 219 9.09 -4.44 19.49
C GLU A 219 9.23 -4.13 20.99
N HIS A 220 10.19 -4.75 21.66
CA HIS A 220 10.32 -4.76 23.13
C HIS A 220 11.66 -4.28 23.63
N GLY A 221 12.64 -4.03 22.75
CA GLY A 221 13.97 -3.55 23.12
C GLY A 221 14.00 -2.10 23.60
N ALA A 222 15.13 -1.72 24.20
CA ALA A 222 15.38 -0.33 24.54
C ALA A 222 15.41 0.54 23.27
N ARG A 223 14.86 1.75 23.37
CA ARG A 223 14.80 2.70 22.25
C ARG A 223 15.41 4.01 22.66
N ARG A 224 16.08 4.66 21.72
CA ARG A 224 16.65 6.00 21.95
C ARG A 224 15.88 7.05 21.17
N GLN A 225 15.37 8.04 21.89
CA GLN A 225 14.81 9.24 21.32
C GLN A 225 15.96 10.12 20.85
N CYS A 226 15.92 10.57 19.61
CA CYS A 226 16.97 11.41 19.06
C CYS A 226 16.42 12.50 18.14
N ARG A 227 17.29 13.48 17.86
CA ARG A 227 17.09 14.47 16.81
C ARG A 227 18.14 14.26 15.73
N VAL A 228 17.75 14.52 14.49
CA VAL A 228 18.62 14.42 13.33
C VAL A 228 18.68 15.75 12.57
N MET A 229 19.81 16.03 11.95
CA MET A 229 19.97 17.16 11.04
C MET A 229 20.78 16.66 9.86
N ALA A 230 20.14 16.56 8.70
CA ALA A 230 20.76 16.14 7.45
C ALA A 230 21.20 17.35 6.64
N LEU A 231 22.44 17.35 6.19
CA LEU A 231 23.06 18.44 5.44
C LEU A 231 23.72 17.91 4.17
N PRO A 232 23.65 18.64 3.05
CA PRO A 232 24.11 18.12 1.76
C PRO A 232 25.64 18.10 1.61
N ASP A 233 26.37 18.94 2.37
CA ASP A 233 27.81 19.16 2.20
C ASP A 233 28.52 19.48 3.52
N LEU A 234 29.85 19.40 3.49
CA LEU A 234 30.70 19.65 4.65
C LEU A 234 30.76 21.13 5.05
N ASP A 235 30.56 22.06 4.13
CA ASP A 235 30.55 23.48 4.44
C ASP A 235 29.34 23.84 5.31
N ARG A 236 28.19 23.28 5.00
CA ARG A 236 26.99 23.40 5.84
C ARG A 236 27.17 22.69 7.18
N CYS A 237 27.87 21.54 7.19
CA CYS A 237 28.22 20.88 8.45
C CYS A 237 29.08 21.75 9.35
N ALA A 238 30.09 22.42 8.80
CA ALA A 238 30.94 23.35 9.55
C ALA A 238 30.12 24.52 10.14
N LYS A 239 29.24 25.12 9.34
CA LYS A 239 28.34 26.20 9.80
C LYS A 239 27.40 25.73 10.91
N ALA A 240 26.76 24.58 10.73
CA ALA A 240 25.89 24.00 11.75
C ALA A 240 26.67 23.72 13.05
N ARG A 241 27.89 23.19 12.93
CA ARG A 241 28.76 22.91 14.09
C ARG A 241 29.11 24.18 14.85
N MET A 242 29.48 25.26 14.14
CA MET A 242 29.76 26.55 14.77
C MET A 242 28.56 27.09 15.57
N ARG A 243 27.35 26.98 15.05
CA ARG A 243 26.13 27.41 15.75
C ARG A 243 25.86 26.56 16.99
N LEU A 244 26.03 25.25 16.88
CA LEU A 244 25.87 24.34 18.02
C LEU A 244 26.93 24.58 19.12
N ASP A 245 28.18 24.85 18.72
CA ASP A 245 29.29 25.16 19.64
C ASP A 245 29.12 26.55 20.29
N ALA A 246 28.40 27.48 19.63
CA ALA A 246 27.97 28.75 20.21
C ALA A 246 26.80 28.62 21.20
N GLY A 247 26.27 27.41 21.39
CA GLY A 247 25.20 27.10 22.34
C GLY A 247 23.79 27.21 21.79
N GLU A 248 23.63 27.38 20.48
CA GLU A 248 22.29 27.43 19.85
C GLU A 248 21.59 26.05 19.99
N PRO A 249 20.30 26.02 20.31
CA PRO A 249 19.59 24.75 20.47
C PRO A 249 19.59 23.92 19.18
N PHE A 250 19.91 22.64 19.28
CA PHE A 250 19.96 21.74 18.13
C PHE A 250 18.67 21.76 17.28
N GLY A 251 17.50 21.88 17.95
CA GLY A 251 16.21 21.91 17.28
C GLY A 251 16.04 23.14 16.37
N GLU A 252 16.57 24.30 16.78
CA GLU A 252 16.51 25.55 16.00
C GLU A 252 17.43 25.47 14.80
N VAL A 253 18.68 25.00 15.01
CA VAL A 253 19.65 24.81 13.93
C VAL A 253 19.13 23.79 12.92
N ALA A 254 18.52 22.68 13.40
CA ALA A 254 17.93 21.67 12.53
C ALA A 254 16.72 22.19 11.75
N ALA A 255 15.86 23.00 12.37
CA ALA A 255 14.70 23.60 11.71
C ALA A 255 15.11 24.54 10.55
N ASP A 256 16.25 25.24 10.72
CA ASP A 256 16.76 26.21 9.76
C ASP A 256 17.61 25.57 8.63
N MET A 257 18.44 24.60 8.97
CA MET A 257 19.49 24.10 8.06
C MET A 257 19.26 22.70 7.49
N SER A 258 18.44 21.86 8.16
CA SER A 258 18.26 20.46 7.79
C SER A 258 17.42 20.30 6.53
N THR A 259 17.83 19.39 5.65
CA THR A 259 17.06 18.95 4.49
C THR A 259 16.11 17.79 4.80
N ASP A 260 16.17 17.24 6.01
CA ASP A 260 15.30 16.14 6.44
C ASP A 260 13.88 16.63 6.75
N ARG A 261 12.90 15.75 6.54
CA ARG A 261 11.47 16.04 6.82
C ARG A 261 11.19 16.36 8.29
N SER A 262 12.04 15.88 9.19
CA SER A 262 11.93 16.17 10.62
C SER A 262 12.34 17.60 11.00
N ALA A 263 12.95 18.38 10.09
CA ALA A 263 13.38 19.75 10.31
C ALA A 263 12.30 20.61 10.95
N ALA A 264 11.06 20.56 10.43
CA ALA A 264 9.91 21.29 10.98
C ALA A 264 9.58 20.97 12.45
N ARG A 265 10.09 19.83 12.97
CA ARG A 265 9.96 19.40 14.37
C ARG A 265 11.30 19.51 15.11
N GLY A 266 12.20 20.35 14.63
CA GLY A 266 13.56 20.50 15.17
C GLY A 266 14.39 19.21 15.08
N GLY A 267 14.18 18.42 14.03
CA GLY A 267 14.89 17.18 13.80
C GLY A 267 14.40 15.97 14.60
N LEU A 268 13.30 16.08 15.37
CA LEU A 268 12.79 15.00 16.21
C LEU A 268 12.26 13.86 15.36
N VAL A 269 12.82 12.65 15.54
CA VAL A 269 12.39 11.41 14.89
C VAL A 269 11.74 10.45 15.89
N LEU A 270 11.10 9.39 15.39
CA LEU A 270 10.56 8.35 16.27
C LEU A 270 11.70 7.65 17.03
N PRO A 271 11.44 7.13 18.23
CA PRO A 271 12.45 6.39 18.98
C PRO A 271 12.99 5.21 18.19
N VAL A 272 14.32 5.07 18.17
CA VAL A 272 15.06 4.07 17.38
C VAL A 272 15.52 2.94 18.27
N SER A 273 15.26 1.69 17.91
CA SER A 273 15.83 0.53 18.61
C SER A 273 17.24 0.20 18.09
N ARG A 274 17.96 -0.61 18.84
CA ARG A 274 19.37 -0.92 18.54
C ARG A 274 19.52 -1.71 17.24
N LEU A 275 18.58 -2.59 16.95
CA LEU A 275 18.61 -3.47 15.78
C LEU A 275 17.59 -3.08 14.70
N ASP A 276 16.95 -1.90 14.81
CA ASP A 276 15.96 -1.41 13.86
C ASP A 276 16.51 -1.39 12.41
N PRO A 277 16.01 -2.25 11.52
CA PRO A 277 16.53 -2.34 10.16
C PRO A 277 16.16 -1.16 9.27
N SER A 278 15.21 -0.30 9.69
CA SER A 278 14.81 0.90 8.95
C SER A 278 15.86 2.00 8.98
N TRP A 279 16.83 1.89 9.91
CA TRP A 279 17.95 2.81 10.04
C TRP A 279 19.28 2.17 9.63
N PRO A 280 20.17 2.87 8.91
CA PRO A 280 21.50 2.37 8.58
C PRO A 280 22.30 1.96 9.82
N SER A 281 23.14 0.95 9.69
CA SER A 281 23.96 0.45 10.81
C SER A 281 24.88 1.54 11.39
N SER A 282 25.47 2.39 10.53
CA SER A 282 26.29 3.53 10.93
C SER A 282 25.53 4.54 11.80
N PHE A 283 24.27 4.82 11.46
CA PHE A 283 23.40 5.68 12.27
C PHE A 283 23.15 5.05 13.65
N ARG A 284 22.72 3.80 13.68
CA ARG A 284 22.43 3.09 14.93
C ARG A 284 23.65 2.99 15.84
N GLN A 285 24.81 2.59 15.30
CA GLN A 285 26.06 2.51 16.06
C GLN A 285 26.45 3.87 16.65
N THR A 286 26.35 4.94 15.86
CA THR A 286 26.62 6.30 16.33
C THR A 286 25.65 6.71 17.44
N LEU A 287 24.34 6.55 17.22
CA LEU A 287 23.32 6.89 18.22
C LEU A 287 23.57 6.17 19.55
N TRP A 288 23.89 4.86 19.50
CA TRP A 288 24.11 4.04 20.70
C TRP A 288 25.46 4.29 21.39
N SER A 289 26.42 4.95 20.72
CA SER A 289 27.68 5.39 21.34
C SER A 289 27.58 6.75 22.06
N LEU A 290 26.51 7.53 21.80
CA LEU A 290 26.33 8.86 22.36
C LEU A 290 25.86 8.81 23.82
N GLN A 291 26.31 9.79 24.60
CA GLN A 291 25.76 10.12 25.90
C GLN A 291 24.57 11.06 25.75
N LYS A 292 23.64 11.02 26.70
CA LYS A 292 22.43 11.89 26.71
C LYS A 292 22.80 13.37 26.56
N GLY A 293 22.11 14.05 25.65
CA GLY A 293 22.32 15.47 25.32
C GLY A 293 23.50 15.75 24.39
N LYS A 294 24.34 14.77 24.06
CA LYS A 294 25.48 14.96 23.16
C LYS A 294 25.08 14.85 21.68
N VAL A 295 25.82 15.58 20.86
CA VAL A 295 25.71 15.62 19.40
C VAL A 295 26.90 14.86 18.79
N SER A 296 26.64 14.02 17.81
CA SER A 296 27.67 13.27 17.07
C SER A 296 28.55 14.18 16.21
N SER A 297 29.65 13.62 15.72
CA SER A 297 30.25 14.08 14.46
C SER A 297 29.30 13.81 13.29
N PRO A 298 29.45 14.51 12.15
CA PRO A 298 28.61 14.23 10.97
C PRO A 298 28.88 12.81 10.46
N VAL A 299 27.83 12.04 10.26
CA VAL A 299 27.87 10.68 9.72
C VAL A 299 27.34 10.73 8.30
N LEU A 300 28.09 10.19 7.34
CA LEU A 300 27.60 10.08 5.96
C LEU A 300 26.57 8.95 5.86
N ILE A 301 25.36 9.32 5.48
CA ILE A 301 24.23 8.40 5.28
C ILE A 301 23.67 8.71 3.89
N ASP A 302 23.71 7.72 3.01
CA ASP A 302 23.40 7.89 1.59
C ASP A 302 24.21 9.04 0.98
N ASN A 303 23.56 10.14 0.62
CA ASN A 303 24.20 11.31 0.02
C ASN A 303 24.15 12.55 0.93
N ALA A 304 23.91 12.38 2.23
CA ALA A 304 23.82 13.47 3.20
C ALA A 304 24.69 13.23 4.43
N TYR A 305 25.20 14.31 5.02
CA TYR A 305 25.88 14.28 6.31
C TYR A 305 24.86 14.51 7.42
N VAL A 306 24.77 13.59 8.36
CA VAL A 306 23.76 13.61 9.42
C VAL A 306 24.41 13.84 10.77
N PHE A 307 24.03 14.88 11.48
CA PHE A 307 24.26 15.03 12.91
C PHE A 307 23.14 14.36 13.69
N ILE A 308 23.50 13.68 14.76
CA ILE A 308 22.59 12.95 15.63
C ILE A 308 22.73 13.49 17.03
N ARG A 309 21.63 13.93 17.66
CA ARG A 309 21.60 14.29 19.08
C ARG A 309 20.79 13.27 19.85
N PHE A 310 21.40 12.64 20.85
CA PHE A 310 20.70 11.74 21.75
C PHE A 310 19.94 12.53 22.82
N GLU A 311 18.60 12.37 22.86
CA GLU A 311 17.74 13.08 23.79
C GLU A 311 17.44 12.29 25.04
N ASP A 312 16.90 11.07 24.87
CA ASP A 312 16.50 10.22 25.99
C ASP A 312 16.49 8.73 25.62
N GLU A 313 16.52 7.87 26.64
CA GLU A 313 16.41 6.44 26.50
C GLU A 313 15.09 5.94 27.09
N ILE A 314 14.34 5.19 26.31
CA ILE A 314 13.14 4.50 26.72
C ILE A 314 13.57 3.06 26.99
N ALA A 315 13.46 2.63 28.25
CA ALA A 315 13.83 1.29 28.64
C ALA A 315 13.00 0.24 27.89
N GLY A 316 13.63 -0.84 27.49
CA GLY A 316 12.94 -2.00 26.94
C GLY A 316 12.19 -2.78 28.03
N ASP A 317 11.24 -3.59 27.60
CA ASP A 317 10.45 -4.49 28.45
C ASP A 317 11.00 -5.92 28.33
N ALA A 318 11.91 -6.29 29.23
CA ALA A 318 12.58 -7.59 29.21
C ALA A 318 11.61 -8.76 29.41
N GLU A 319 10.53 -8.55 30.17
CA GLU A 319 9.52 -9.58 30.41
C GLU A 319 8.70 -9.86 29.13
N LYS A 320 8.23 -8.81 28.47
CA LYS A 320 7.55 -8.94 27.17
C LYS A 320 8.49 -9.46 26.09
N ALA A 321 9.76 -9.05 26.09
CA ALA A 321 10.75 -9.59 25.16
C ALA A 321 10.89 -11.10 25.31
N GLN A 322 10.93 -11.61 26.54
CA GLN A 322 11.00 -13.04 26.81
C GLN A 322 9.71 -13.78 26.39
N GLN A 323 8.55 -13.21 26.64
CA GLN A 323 7.26 -13.76 26.20
C GLN A 323 7.15 -13.81 24.67
N ALA A 324 7.61 -12.75 23.99
CA ALA A 324 7.58 -12.64 22.53
C ALA A 324 8.47 -13.67 21.81
N ARG A 325 9.51 -14.20 22.47
CA ARG A 325 10.43 -15.21 21.88
C ARG A 325 9.69 -16.43 21.33
N SER A 326 8.64 -16.88 21.99
CA SER A 326 7.84 -18.04 21.58
C SER A 326 7.13 -17.87 20.23
N GLY A 327 6.91 -16.64 19.79
CA GLY A 327 6.24 -16.31 18.52
C GLY A 327 7.14 -15.62 17.50
N ALA A 328 8.34 -15.22 17.89
CA ALA A 328 9.23 -14.41 17.06
C ALA A 328 9.71 -15.13 15.80
N ASP A 329 9.93 -16.45 15.87
CA ASP A 329 10.29 -17.27 14.71
C ASP A 329 9.21 -17.21 13.63
N ARG A 330 7.93 -17.29 14.01
CA ARG A 330 6.81 -17.17 13.09
C ARG A 330 6.70 -15.76 12.51
N ALA A 331 6.96 -14.72 13.31
CA ALA A 331 6.96 -13.35 12.85
C ALA A 331 8.07 -13.09 11.81
N VAL A 332 9.29 -13.57 12.08
CA VAL A 332 10.43 -13.51 11.16
C VAL A 332 10.12 -14.26 9.88
N ARG A 333 9.63 -15.50 9.97
CA ARG A 333 9.25 -16.31 8.82
C ARG A 333 8.25 -15.59 7.93
N ARG A 334 7.14 -15.10 8.49
CA ARG A 334 6.12 -14.35 7.74
C ARG A 334 6.67 -13.06 7.11
N GLY A 335 7.54 -12.35 7.81
CA GLY A 335 8.20 -11.16 7.28
C GLY A 335 9.06 -11.47 6.07
N GLN A 336 9.88 -12.52 6.14
CA GLN A 336 10.74 -12.96 5.02
C GLN A 336 9.92 -13.51 3.86
N GLU A 337 8.92 -14.35 4.13
CA GLU A 337 8.00 -14.86 3.10
C GLU A 337 7.40 -13.71 2.30
N ARG A 338 6.91 -12.67 2.99
CA ARG A 338 6.35 -11.49 2.33
C ARG A 338 7.35 -10.80 1.40
N ILE A 339 8.56 -10.54 1.86
CA ILE A 339 9.62 -9.91 1.05
C ILE A 339 9.96 -10.76 -0.18
N LEU A 340 10.10 -12.07 0.01
CA LEU A 340 10.40 -13.01 -1.08
C LEU A 340 9.24 -13.10 -2.08
N MET A 341 7.99 -13.11 -1.61
CA MET A 341 6.80 -13.09 -2.46
C MET A 341 6.70 -11.79 -3.27
N GLU A 342 6.97 -10.63 -2.66
CA GLU A 342 7.02 -9.34 -3.36
C GLU A 342 8.09 -9.33 -4.46
N ASN A 343 9.29 -9.80 -4.13
CA ASN A 343 10.39 -9.91 -5.10
C ASN A 343 10.03 -10.85 -6.25
N LEU A 344 9.45 -12.01 -5.96
CA LEU A 344 8.97 -12.95 -6.98
C LEU A 344 7.91 -12.31 -7.87
N ALA A 345 6.90 -11.67 -7.29
CA ALA A 345 5.85 -10.99 -8.05
C ALA A 345 6.41 -9.88 -8.94
N LYS A 346 7.37 -9.09 -8.44
CA LYS A 346 8.06 -8.05 -9.21
C LYS A 346 8.84 -8.64 -10.38
N GLN A 347 9.62 -9.69 -10.14
CA GLN A 347 10.36 -10.39 -11.19
C GLN A 347 9.44 -10.93 -12.28
N LEU A 348 8.33 -11.58 -11.90
CA LEU A 348 7.37 -12.14 -12.85
C LEU A 348 6.67 -11.05 -13.67
N ARG A 349 6.34 -9.89 -13.08
CA ARG A 349 5.80 -8.75 -13.84
C ARG A 349 6.80 -8.16 -14.81
N GLN A 350 8.08 -8.05 -14.42
CA GLN A 350 9.15 -7.56 -15.30
C GLN A 350 9.45 -8.53 -16.45
N ALA A 351 9.29 -9.83 -16.23
CA ALA A 351 9.49 -10.86 -17.25
C ALA A 351 8.37 -10.92 -18.30
N GLN A 352 7.29 -10.16 -18.14
CA GLN A 352 6.16 -10.09 -19.11
C GLN A 352 6.53 -9.30 -20.38
N ARG A 353 7.38 -9.87 -21.23
CA ARG A 353 7.85 -9.18 -22.44
C ARG A 353 7.01 -9.46 -23.69
N ASN A 354 6.31 -10.59 -23.74
CA ASN A 354 5.62 -11.08 -24.94
C ASN A 354 4.10 -11.11 -24.73
N VAL A 355 3.51 -9.93 -24.56
CA VAL A 355 2.05 -9.80 -24.50
C VAL A 355 1.56 -9.17 -25.77
N THR A 356 0.74 -9.89 -26.53
CA THR A 356 0.00 -9.36 -27.68
C THR A 356 -1.45 -9.15 -27.27
N ILE A 357 -1.95 -7.96 -27.48
CA ILE A 357 -3.33 -7.57 -27.19
C ILE A 357 -3.99 -7.21 -28.50
N PHE A 358 -5.12 -7.86 -28.79
CA PHE A 358 -5.88 -7.69 -30.03
C PHE A 358 -7.12 -6.79 -29.86
N ASP A 359 -7.54 -6.55 -28.63
CA ASP A 359 -8.71 -5.72 -28.31
C ASP A 359 -8.23 -4.29 -28.01
N ASP A 360 -8.71 -3.33 -28.79
CA ASP A 360 -8.26 -1.92 -28.73
C ASP A 360 -8.55 -1.29 -27.36
N SER A 361 -9.69 -1.60 -26.74
CA SER A 361 -10.08 -1.09 -25.41
C SER A 361 -9.11 -1.58 -24.32
N LEU A 362 -8.63 -2.82 -24.44
CA LEU A 362 -7.62 -3.39 -23.56
C LEU A 362 -6.22 -2.82 -23.83
N LEU A 363 -5.89 -2.60 -25.11
CA LEU A 363 -4.57 -2.11 -25.54
C LEU A 363 -4.29 -0.71 -24.97
N ASP A 364 -5.24 0.19 -25.04
CA ASP A 364 -5.14 1.54 -24.48
C ASP A 364 -4.91 1.52 -22.96
N GLY A 365 -5.70 0.74 -22.24
CA GLY A 365 -5.55 0.55 -20.80
C GLY A 365 -4.19 -0.04 -20.42
N TRP A 366 -3.74 -1.05 -21.17
CA TRP A 366 -2.44 -1.70 -20.97
C TRP A 366 -1.28 -0.75 -21.20
N THR A 367 -1.32 0.05 -22.25
CA THR A 367 -0.28 1.03 -22.58
C THR A 367 -0.15 2.08 -21.48
N ARG A 368 -1.27 2.60 -20.95
CA ARG A 368 -1.28 3.54 -19.81
C ARG A 368 -0.62 2.94 -18.57
N VAL A 369 -0.98 1.71 -18.20
CA VAL A 369 -0.39 1.02 -17.03
C VAL A 369 1.12 0.81 -17.21
N LYS A 370 1.57 0.39 -18.38
CA LYS A 370 3.01 0.18 -18.66
C LYS A 370 3.81 1.47 -18.65
N ASN A 371 3.25 2.57 -19.11
CA ASN A 371 3.92 3.87 -19.09
C ASN A 371 4.00 4.46 -17.68
N ALA A 372 3.01 4.22 -16.84
CA ALA A 372 3.00 4.65 -15.44
C ALA A 372 3.99 3.87 -14.54
N ALA A 373 4.39 2.66 -14.96
CA ALA A 373 5.33 1.80 -14.24
C ALA A 373 6.81 1.98 -14.62
N ARG A 374 7.10 2.87 -15.60
CA ARG A 374 8.45 3.29 -16.00
C ARG A 374 8.87 4.55 -15.29
#